data_2ff8a606281b447138fef3543d136343
#
_entry.id   2ff8a606281b447138fef3543d136343
#
_cell.length_a   1.000
_cell.length_b   1.000
_cell.length_c   1.000
_cell.angle_alpha   90.00
_cell.angle_beta   90.00
_cell.angle_gamma   90.00
#
_symmetry.space_group_name_H-M   'P 1'
#
loop_
_entity.id
_entity.type
_entity.pdbx_description
1 polymer ?
#
loop_
_entity_poly.entity_id
_entity_poly.type
_entity_poly.pdbx_seq_one_letter_code
_entity_poly.pdbx_strand_id
1 'polypeptide(L)'
;MFLFQFLKFFHGEDAERIGALYIPGAVMGVLFLMPILGRWKLGHRFNVLFLVILLAGAGYLTAQAWHDDNMAGVESQSIAFVPGFARTDDKLEASKSYISAVRDAEAEAHRSVELIGAPAGIPPQGAVSLLRKDPKTQGHRLFRAKCASCHSTADSPGQGIVAKESSAPNLYDFGSPWWIAGLLDAKRIDTPDYFGNTAHGTSGIKARAEAAKKAGEDAPSDESMVLWVKENYSTEGKTPAEKKEIEDEIRAVSAALAAEAGIEGRMLVATKDLPADKLKALVAQGREVLKDEGKCAGCHKFGGVGDLGVAPDLTGYGSKKWLLELISNPAHERHYADQNDRMPAFAKDADPKNNQLSPQELDLIVSWLRGEWYRPEE
;
A
#
# COMPACT_ATOMS: atom_id res chain seq x y z
N MET A 1 12.46 16.14 -20.15
CA MET A 1 12.52 17.05 -19.00
C MET A 1 12.73 18.50 -19.40
N PHE A 2 13.78 18.86 -20.14
CA PHE A 2 14.08 20.22 -20.62
C PHE A 2 12.89 20.91 -21.36
N LEU A 3 12.23 20.19 -22.24
CA LEU A 3 11.07 20.69 -23.00
C LEU A 3 9.87 21.02 -22.09
N PHE A 4 9.66 20.26 -21.04
CA PHE A 4 8.54 20.44 -20.10
C PHE A 4 8.70 21.66 -19.20
N GLN A 5 9.92 21.97 -18.76
CA GLN A 5 10.23 23.18 -18.00
C GLN A 5 10.13 24.44 -18.86
N PHE A 6 10.49 24.34 -20.14
CA PHE A 6 10.34 25.41 -21.09
C PHE A 6 8.88 25.77 -21.35
N LEU A 7 7.99 24.77 -21.37
CA LEU A 7 6.56 24.93 -21.54
C LEU A 7 5.87 25.61 -20.33
N LYS A 8 6.37 25.40 -19.11
CA LYS A 8 5.86 26.05 -17.90
C LYS A 8 6.11 27.58 -17.85
N PHE A 9 7.00 28.09 -18.67
CA PHE A 9 7.30 29.53 -18.73
C PHE A 9 6.17 30.35 -19.37
N PHE A 10 5.26 29.67 -20.09
CA PHE A 10 4.13 30.30 -20.76
C PHE A 10 2.84 29.99 -20.02
N HIS A 11 2.18 31.03 -19.49
CA HIS A 11 0.92 30.90 -18.79
C HIS A 11 -0.26 30.93 -19.79
N GLY A 12 -1.04 29.84 -19.84
CA GLY A 12 -2.23 29.70 -20.68
C GLY A 12 -2.08 28.71 -21.83
N GLU A 13 -3.16 28.00 -22.16
CA GLU A 13 -3.15 26.92 -23.17
C GLU A 13 -2.62 27.35 -24.55
N ASP A 14 -2.95 28.56 -24.99
CA ASP A 14 -2.47 29.08 -26.27
C ASP A 14 -1.00 29.51 -26.22
N ALA A 15 -0.54 30.05 -25.10
CA ALA A 15 0.87 30.42 -24.92
C ALA A 15 1.79 29.19 -24.84
N GLU A 16 1.33 28.08 -24.23
CA GLU A 16 2.07 26.82 -24.19
C GLU A 16 2.24 26.22 -25.59
N ARG A 17 1.18 26.22 -26.41
CA ARG A 17 1.24 25.74 -27.81
C ARG A 17 2.15 26.59 -28.66
N ILE A 18 2.07 27.91 -28.55
CA ILE A 18 2.92 28.85 -29.27
C ILE A 18 4.39 28.69 -28.86
N GLY A 19 4.66 28.59 -27.55
CA GLY A 19 5.99 28.37 -27.01
C GLY A 19 6.61 27.07 -27.50
N ALA A 20 5.86 25.97 -27.42
CA ALA A 20 6.34 24.64 -27.81
C ALA A 20 6.65 24.51 -29.32
N LEU A 21 5.90 25.18 -30.18
CA LEU A 21 6.01 25.01 -31.61
C LEU A 21 6.93 26.07 -32.25
N TYR A 22 6.77 27.33 -31.87
CA TYR A 22 7.43 28.44 -32.57
C TYR A 22 8.84 28.74 -32.03
N ILE A 23 9.11 28.57 -30.73
CA ILE A 23 10.43 28.87 -30.19
C ILE A 23 11.50 27.89 -30.67
N PRO A 24 11.29 26.56 -30.66
CA PRO A 24 12.25 25.63 -31.27
C PRO A 24 12.45 25.87 -32.76
N GLY A 25 11.36 26.19 -33.47
CA GLY A 25 11.42 26.55 -34.90
C GLY A 25 12.25 27.81 -35.16
N ALA A 26 12.04 28.86 -34.36
CA ALA A 26 12.80 30.10 -34.47
C ALA A 26 14.28 29.90 -34.14
N VAL A 27 14.59 29.15 -33.06
CA VAL A 27 15.97 28.80 -32.69
C VAL A 27 16.63 28.00 -33.80
N MET A 28 15.95 26.99 -34.34
CA MET A 28 16.46 26.23 -35.50
C MET A 28 16.71 27.11 -36.71
N GLY A 29 15.77 28.03 -37.05
CA GLY A 29 15.91 28.98 -38.13
C GLY A 29 17.15 29.87 -37.99
N VAL A 30 17.39 30.40 -36.76
CA VAL A 30 18.61 31.20 -36.50
C VAL A 30 19.88 30.36 -36.63
N LEU A 31 19.87 29.10 -36.10
CA LEU A 31 21.01 28.20 -36.23
C LEU A 31 21.34 27.88 -37.70
N PHE A 32 20.34 27.68 -38.57
CA PHE A 32 20.55 27.48 -39.99
C PHE A 32 21.10 28.72 -40.70
N LEU A 33 20.75 29.93 -40.24
CA LEU A 33 21.25 31.17 -40.79
C LEU A 33 22.65 31.55 -40.28
N MET A 34 23.12 31.00 -39.18
CA MET A 34 24.42 31.31 -38.58
C MET A 34 25.61 31.24 -39.55
N PRO A 35 25.76 30.24 -40.44
CA PRO A 35 26.87 30.18 -41.38
C PRO A 35 26.86 31.36 -42.38
N ILE A 36 25.68 31.85 -42.74
CA ILE A 36 25.50 32.97 -43.66
C ILE A 36 25.82 34.30 -42.95
N LEU A 37 25.23 34.50 -41.78
CA LEU A 37 25.41 35.68 -40.93
C LEU A 37 26.86 35.83 -40.46
N GLY A 38 27.55 34.74 -40.17
CA GLY A 38 28.93 34.71 -39.70
C GLY A 38 29.98 35.23 -40.70
N ARG A 39 29.58 35.42 -41.96
CA ARG A 39 30.46 36.01 -42.99
C ARG A 39 30.78 37.50 -42.78
N TRP A 40 29.94 38.21 -42.01
CA TRP A 40 30.13 39.63 -41.72
C TRP A 40 30.55 39.81 -40.23
N LYS A 41 31.38 40.81 -39.94
CA LYS A 41 31.85 41.10 -38.60
C LYS A 41 30.68 41.30 -37.60
N LEU A 42 29.61 41.95 -38.00
CA LEU A 42 28.41 42.18 -37.17
C LEU A 42 27.63 40.88 -36.99
N GLY A 43 27.46 40.08 -38.06
CA GLY A 43 26.79 38.78 -37.96
C GLY A 43 27.56 37.77 -37.11
N HIS A 44 28.90 37.82 -37.15
CA HIS A 44 29.70 36.98 -36.23
C HIS A 44 29.46 37.33 -34.75
N ARG A 45 29.42 38.62 -34.40
CA ARG A 45 29.10 39.08 -33.04
C ARG A 45 27.69 38.67 -32.63
N PHE A 46 26.74 38.78 -33.55
CA PHE A 46 25.36 38.30 -33.31
C PHE A 46 25.34 36.79 -33.00
N ASN A 47 26.01 35.97 -33.80
CA ASN A 47 26.07 34.52 -33.58
C ASN A 47 26.69 34.16 -32.22
N VAL A 48 27.78 34.83 -31.84
CA VAL A 48 28.41 34.62 -30.52
C VAL A 48 27.43 34.98 -29.39
N LEU A 49 26.80 36.16 -29.48
CA LEU A 49 25.83 36.60 -28.48
C LEU A 49 24.62 35.64 -28.36
N PHE A 50 24.11 35.20 -29.50
CA PHE A 50 23.00 34.26 -29.57
C PHE A 50 23.35 32.92 -28.90
N LEU A 51 24.54 32.36 -29.19
CA LEU A 51 25.01 31.13 -28.55
C LEU A 51 25.21 31.30 -27.04
N VAL A 52 25.74 32.45 -26.60
CA VAL A 52 25.88 32.73 -25.16
C VAL A 52 24.53 32.80 -24.49
N ILE A 53 23.54 33.46 -25.11
CA ILE A 53 22.17 33.51 -24.55
C ILE A 53 21.54 32.13 -24.49
N LEU A 54 21.69 31.31 -25.54
CA LEU A 54 21.18 29.93 -25.55
C LEU A 54 21.82 29.08 -24.43
N LEU A 55 23.15 29.15 -24.28
CA LEU A 55 23.86 28.40 -23.26
C LEU A 55 23.50 28.87 -21.85
N ALA A 56 23.38 30.18 -21.66
CA ALA A 56 22.95 30.75 -20.36
C ALA A 56 21.50 30.37 -20.02
N GLY A 57 20.60 30.44 -21.01
CA GLY A 57 19.22 30.02 -20.87
C GLY A 57 19.10 28.52 -20.57
N ALA A 58 19.86 27.68 -21.27
CA ALA A 58 19.93 26.25 -21.05
C ALA A 58 20.45 25.93 -19.63
N GLY A 59 21.54 26.60 -19.25
CA GLY A 59 22.10 26.45 -17.89
C GLY A 59 21.12 26.84 -16.79
N TYR A 60 20.43 27.98 -16.97
CA TYR A 60 19.41 28.46 -16.04
C TYR A 60 18.26 27.47 -15.90
N LEU A 61 17.68 26.99 -17.01
CA LEU A 61 16.57 26.03 -16.98
C LEU A 61 17.00 24.68 -16.41
N THR A 62 18.23 24.26 -16.65
CA THR A 62 18.77 23.03 -16.06
C THR A 62 18.93 23.17 -14.54
N ALA A 63 19.46 24.30 -14.08
CA ALA A 63 19.59 24.58 -12.65
C ALA A 63 18.23 24.67 -11.95
N GLN A 64 17.25 25.30 -12.59
CA GLN A 64 15.87 25.36 -12.07
C GLN A 64 15.23 23.96 -12.00
N ALA A 65 15.36 23.15 -13.06
CA ALA A 65 14.83 21.78 -13.07
C ALA A 65 15.46 20.93 -11.96
N TRP A 66 16.79 21.01 -11.82
CA TRP A 66 17.50 20.29 -10.75
C TRP A 66 17.04 20.73 -9.36
N HIS A 67 16.88 22.04 -9.15
CA HIS A 67 16.38 22.59 -7.88
C HIS A 67 14.94 22.08 -7.58
N ASP A 68 14.04 22.16 -8.57
CA ASP A 68 12.64 21.75 -8.39
C ASP A 68 12.54 20.24 -8.10
N ASP A 69 13.33 19.41 -8.78
CA ASP A 69 13.34 17.95 -8.59
C ASP A 69 13.86 17.54 -7.19
N ASN A 70 14.81 18.27 -6.63
CA ASN A 70 15.44 17.95 -5.35
C ASN A 70 14.92 18.75 -4.16
N MET A 71 13.89 19.58 -4.35
CA MET A 71 13.37 20.50 -3.33
C MET A 71 12.92 19.80 -2.03
N ALA A 72 12.41 18.59 -2.10
CA ALA A 72 11.96 17.83 -0.93
C ALA A 72 13.10 17.08 -0.21
N GLY A 73 14.24 16.86 -0.90
CA GLY A 73 15.38 16.10 -0.36
C GLY A 73 16.49 16.96 0.27
N VAL A 74 16.46 18.27 0.02
CA VAL A 74 17.44 19.22 0.55
C VAL A 74 16.70 20.22 1.44
N GLU A 75 17.19 20.48 2.66
CA GLU A 75 16.84 21.68 3.44
C GLU A 75 17.38 22.92 2.72
N SER A 76 16.93 23.11 1.49
CA SER A 76 17.35 24.21 0.65
C SER A 76 16.64 25.46 1.11
N GLN A 77 17.40 26.42 1.61
CA GLN A 77 16.96 27.79 1.72
C GLN A 77 16.45 28.23 0.34
N SER A 78 15.18 28.57 0.25
CA SER A 78 14.60 29.04 -0.99
C SER A 78 15.38 30.28 -1.47
N ILE A 79 15.96 30.19 -2.67
CA ILE A 79 16.55 31.33 -3.37
C ILE A 79 15.39 32.12 -3.97
N ALA A 80 14.49 32.60 -3.09
CA ALA A 80 13.20 33.19 -3.45
C ALA A 80 13.32 34.47 -4.31
N PHE A 81 14.50 35.10 -4.32
CA PHE A 81 14.75 36.30 -5.13
C PHE A 81 15.10 36.00 -6.60
N VAL A 82 15.35 34.72 -6.94
CA VAL A 82 15.58 34.34 -8.34
C VAL A 82 14.26 33.83 -8.92
N PRO A 83 13.76 34.44 -10.03
CA PRO A 83 12.54 33.97 -10.65
C PRO A 83 12.62 32.46 -10.99
N GLY A 84 11.56 31.73 -10.69
CA GLY A 84 11.47 30.28 -10.94
C GLY A 84 12.03 29.38 -9.84
N PHE A 85 12.78 29.90 -8.85
CA PHE A 85 13.35 29.12 -7.73
C PHE A 85 12.52 29.23 -6.44
N ALA A 86 11.35 29.88 -6.49
CA ALA A 86 10.44 29.96 -5.33
C ALA A 86 9.90 28.57 -4.97
N ARG A 87 9.89 28.29 -3.65
CA ARG A 87 9.28 27.07 -3.11
C ARG A 87 7.77 27.27 -3.09
N THR A 88 7.03 26.38 -3.76
CA THR A 88 5.57 26.30 -3.73
C THR A 88 5.15 24.92 -3.33
N ASP A 89 3.92 24.76 -2.78
CA ASP A 89 3.42 23.45 -2.36
C ASP A 89 3.34 22.47 -3.55
N ASP A 90 2.91 22.96 -4.73
CA ASP A 90 2.84 22.13 -5.95
C ASP A 90 4.22 21.61 -6.36
N LYS A 91 5.25 22.45 -6.31
CA LYS A 91 6.63 22.06 -6.63
C LYS A 91 7.18 21.08 -5.58
N LEU A 92 6.85 21.27 -4.32
CA LEU A 92 7.24 20.37 -3.24
C LEU A 92 6.62 18.97 -3.42
N GLU A 93 5.34 18.91 -3.76
CA GLU A 93 4.67 17.62 -4.05
C GLU A 93 5.23 16.95 -5.31
N ALA A 94 5.52 17.73 -6.36
CA ALA A 94 6.18 17.21 -7.57
C ALA A 94 7.58 16.64 -7.25
N SER A 95 8.36 17.33 -6.42
CA SER A 95 9.67 16.87 -5.96
C SER A 95 9.59 15.58 -5.14
N LYS A 96 8.65 15.50 -4.19
CA LYS A 96 8.42 14.25 -3.42
C LYS A 96 8.08 13.08 -4.35
N SER A 97 7.21 13.32 -5.32
CA SER A 97 6.83 12.31 -6.33
C SER A 97 8.03 11.86 -7.16
N TYR A 98 8.87 12.81 -7.61
CA TYR A 98 10.10 12.50 -8.35
C TYR A 98 11.10 11.68 -7.53
N ILE A 99 11.39 12.09 -6.30
CA ILE A 99 12.32 11.37 -5.41
C ILE A 99 11.80 9.96 -5.11
N SER A 100 10.48 9.81 -4.89
CA SER A 100 9.88 8.49 -4.72
C SER A 100 10.06 7.62 -5.96
N ALA A 101 9.82 8.18 -7.16
CA ALA A 101 9.97 7.44 -8.42
C ALA A 101 11.43 7.02 -8.68
N VAL A 102 12.40 7.87 -8.35
CA VAL A 102 13.84 7.53 -8.45
C VAL A 102 14.17 6.39 -7.49
N ARG A 103 13.73 6.48 -6.23
CA ARG A 103 13.96 5.42 -5.23
C ARG A 103 13.33 4.09 -5.66
N ASP A 104 12.11 4.14 -6.18
CA ASP A 104 11.43 2.94 -6.68
C ASP A 104 12.19 2.33 -7.86
N ALA A 105 12.70 3.16 -8.79
CA ALA A 105 13.50 2.68 -9.92
C ALA A 105 14.85 2.08 -9.48
N GLU A 106 15.53 2.67 -8.50
CA GLU A 106 16.75 2.11 -7.93
C GLU A 106 16.49 0.78 -7.21
N ALA A 107 15.41 0.70 -6.42
CA ALA A 107 15.02 -0.54 -5.75
C ALA A 107 14.71 -1.65 -6.77
N GLU A 108 14.06 -1.32 -7.90
CA GLU A 108 13.81 -2.28 -8.98
C GLU A 108 15.08 -2.70 -9.71
N ALA A 109 16.02 -1.78 -9.91
CA ALA A 109 17.32 -2.11 -10.50
C ALA A 109 18.08 -3.10 -9.62
N HIS A 110 18.15 -2.84 -8.31
CA HIS A 110 18.74 -3.78 -7.34
C HIS A 110 17.99 -5.11 -7.34
N ARG A 111 16.66 -5.09 -7.32
CA ARG A 111 15.85 -6.33 -7.36
C ARG A 111 16.08 -7.13 -8.64
N SER A 112 16.29 -6.48 -9.77
CA SER A 112 16.63 -7.16 -11.03
C SER A 112 17.93 -7.97 -10.90
N VAL A 113 18.95 -7.39 -10.25
CA VAL A 113 20.23 -8.07 -10.00
C VAL A 113 20.03 -9.29 -9.08
N GLU A 114 19.27 -9.13 -7.99
CA GLU A 114 18.93 -10.24 -7.09
C GLU A 114 18.24 -11.39 -7.85
N LEU A 115 17.24 -11.07 -8.67
CA LEU A 115 16.47 -12.07 -9.42
C LEU A 115 17.30 -12.77 -10.50
N ILE A 116 18.22 -12.07 -11.16
CA ILE A 116 19.14 -12.66 -12.14
C ILE A 116 20.12 -13.62 -11.46
N GLY A 117 20.54 -13.31 -10.24
CA GLY A 117 21.37 -14.18 -9.41
C GLY A 117 20.67 -15.43 -8.88
N ALA A 118 19.33 -15.53 -9.00
CA ALA A 118 18.60 -16.71 -8.60
C ALA A 118 18.99 -17.96 -9.42
N PRO A 119 18.91 -19.19 -8.85
CA PRO A 119 19.31 -20.42 -9.54
C PRO A 119 18.62 -20.65 -10.90
N ALA A 120 17.42 -20.11 -11.09
CA ALA A 120 16.68 -20.19 -12.35
C ALA A 120 17.27 -19.32 -13.49
N GLY A 121 18.13 -18.35 -13.15
CA GLY A 121 18.75 -17.43 -14.11
C GLY A 121 17.76 -16.59 -14.90
N ILE A 122 18.21 -16.06 -16.05
CA ILE A 122 17.39 -15.21 -16.93
C ILE A 122 16.53 -16.10 -17.84
N PRO A 123 15.19 -15.99 -17.80
CA PRO A 123 14.32 -16.76 -18.68
C PRO A 123 14.42 -16.28 -20.15
N PRO A 124 13.98 -17.11 -21.11
CA PRO A 124 14.03 -16.78 -22.54
C PRO A 124 13.31 -15.47 -22.90
N GLN A 125 12.33 -15.04 -22.09
CA GLN A 125 11.60 -13.80 -22.25
C GLN A 125 12.37 -12.55 -21.78
N GLY A 126 13.59 -12.73 -21.28
CA GLY A 126 14.46 -11.66 -20.80
C GLY A 126 14.25 -11.25 -19.33
N ALA A 127 15.16 -10.44 -18.81
CA ALA A 127 15.21 -10.02 -17.41
C ALA A 127 13.94 -9.27 -16.94
N VAL A 128 13.31 -8.49 -17.81
CA VAL A 128 12.07 -7.75 -17.50
C VAL A 128 10.93 -8.69 -17.10
N SER A 129 10.91 -9.91 -17.62
CA SER A 129 9.89 -10.90 -17.26
C SER A 129 10.00 -11.35 -15.81
N LEU A 130 11.19 -11.33 -15.23
CA LEU A 130 11.42 -11.61 -13.80
C LEU A 130 10.73 -10.57 -12.93
N LEU A 131 10.95 -9.29 -13.20
CA LEU A 131 10.28 -8.21 -12.47
C LEU A 131 8.75 -8.26 -12.59
N ARG A 132 8.22 -8.58 -13.77
CA ARG A 132 6.77 -8.70 -14.00
C ARG A 132 6.11 -9.84 -13.22
N LYS A 133 6.89 -10.82 -12.78
CA LYS A 133 6.42 -11.99 -12.02
C LYS A 133 6.87 -11.95 -10.56
N ASP A 134 7.58 -10.91 -10.15
CA ASP A 134 8.10 -10.79 -8.79
C ASP A 134 7.07 -10.15 -7.86
N PRO A 135 6.60 -10.87 -6.81
CA PRO A 135 5.66 -10.32 -5.84
C PRO A 135 6.20 -9.08 -5.11
N LYS A 136 7.51 -9.00 -4.85
CA LYS A 136 8.13 -7.88 -4.14
C LYS A 136 7.94 -6.56 -4.89
N THR A 137 8.12 -6.57 -6.21
CA THR A 137 7.97 -5.37 -7.05
C THR A 137 6.53 -5.14 -7.51
N GLN A 138 5.84 -6.15 -7.99
CA GLN A 138 4.51 -5.99 -8.57
C GLN A 138 3.41 -5.91 -7.51
N GLY A 139 3.52 -6.67 -6.43
CA GLY A 139 2.53 -6.66 -5.35
C GLY A 139 2.38 -5.28 -4.72
N HIS A 140 3.49 -4.61 -4.43
CA HIS A 140 3.51 -3.24 -3.93
C HIS A 140 2.82 -2.25 -4.90
N ARG A 141 3.08 -2.35 -6.20
CA ARG A 141 2.44 -1.50 -7.23
C ARG A 141 0.94 -1.76 -7.34
N LEU A 142 0.55 -3.02 -7.38
CA LEU A 142 -0.85 -3.43 -7.45
C LEU A 142 -1.62 -3.01 -6.18
N PHE A 143 -1.00 -3.18 -5.01
CA PHE A 143 -1.60 -2.74 -3.74
C PHE A 143 -1.84 -1.22 -3.75
N ARG A 144 -0.84 -0.43 -4.15
CA ARG A 144 -0.97 1.03 -4.26
C ARG A 144 -2.08 1.43 -5.23
N ALA A 145 -2.23 0.73 -6.34
CA ALA A 145 -3.22 1.03 -7.37
C ALA A 145 -4.65 0.58 -7.03
N LYS A 146 -4.81 -0.51 -6.26
CA LYS A 146 -6.11 -1.17 -6.07
C LYS A 146 -6.61 -1.17 -4.62
N CYS A 147 -5.72 -1.14 -3.64
CA CYS A 147 -6.05 -1.34 -2.23
C CYS A 147 -5.81 -0.09 -1.36
N ALA A 148 -4.82 0.75 -1.72
CA ALA A 148 -4.38 1.87 -0.91
C ALA A 148 -5.36 3.05 -0.84
N SER A 149 -6.49 3.00 -1.55
CA SER A 149 -7.59 3.94 -1.31
C SER A 149 -8.26 3.73 0.05
N CYS A 150 -8.26 2.48 0.55
CA CYS A 150 -8.93 2.08 1.79
C CYS A 150 -7.97 1.50 2.83
N HIS A 151 -7.01 0.66 2.40
CA HIS A 151 -6.06 -0.03 3.27
C HIS A 151 -4.70 0.66 3.31
N SER A 152 -4.16 0.83 4.51
CA SER A 152 -2.73 1.11 4.69
C SER A 152 -1.94 -0.20 4.79
N THR A 153 -0.65 -0.14 4.53
CA THR A 153 0.36 -1.13 4.95
C THR A 153 1.58 -0.36 5.40
N ALA A 154 1.45 0.26 6.58
CA ALA A 154 2.46 1.12 7.18
C ALA A 154 2.69 0.71 8.63
N ASP A 155 3.96 0.77 9.06
CA ASP A 155 4.35 0.50 10.45
C ASP A 155 3.93 1.63 11.40
N SER A 156 4.20 1.48 12.71
CA SER A 156 3.85 2.49 13.71
C SER A 156 4.45 3.87 13.47
N PRO A 157 5.70 4.02 12.95
CA PRO A 157 6.22 5.31 12.49
C PRO A 157 5.58 5.84 11.21
N GLY A 158 4.69 5.07 10.56
CA GLY A 158 4.03 5.46 9.32
C GLY A 158 4.88 5.24 8.06
N GLN A 159 5.92 4.39 8.14
CA GLN A 159 6.71 4.02 6.96
C GLN A 159 5.98 2.92 6.19
N GLY A 160 5.77 3.11 4.91
CA GLY A 160 5.06 2.18 4.05
C GLY A 160 4.07 2.86 3.12
N ILE A 161 3.01 2.15 2.76
CA ILE A 161 1.91 2.71 1.97
C ILE A 161 0.80 3.15 2.94
N VAL A 162 0.55 4.44 2.99
CA VAL A 162 -0.52 5.02 3.83
C VAL A 162 -1.73 5.29 2.95
N ALA A 163 -2.90 4.82 3.37
CA ALA A 163 -4.16 5.11 2.70
C ALA A 163 -4.50 6.60 2.85
N LYS A 164 -4.97 7.21 1.76
CA LYS A 164 -5.37 8.62 1.77
C LYS A 164 -6.54 8.89 2.71
N GLU A 165 -7.50 7.97 2.71
CA GLU A 165 -8.65 7.97 3.62
C GLU A 165 -8.82 6.54 4.16
N SER A 166 -8.12 6.22 5.25
CA SER A 166 -8.20 4.88 5.83
C SER A 166 -9.64 4.55 6.24
N SER A 167 -10.24 3.60 5.54
CA SER A 167 -11.60 3.11 5.80
C SER A 167 -11.65 1.59 5.92
N ALA A 168 -10.49 0.96 6.03
CA ALA A 168 -10.29 -0.46 6.20
C ALA A 168 -9.02 -0.72 7.05
N PRO A 169 -8.85 -1.92 7.64
CA PRO A 169 -7.70 -2.23 8.48
C PRO A 169 -6.36 -2.01 7.80
N ASN A 170 -5.36 -1.58 8.58
CA ASN A 170 -3.96 -1.54 8.17
C ASN A 170 -3.42 -2.97 8.05
N LEU A 171 -2.89 -3.33 6.89
CA LEU A 171 -2.42 -4.70 6.59
C LEU A 171 -0.93 -4.89 6.83
N TYR A 172 -0.27 -3.95 7.51
CA TYR A 172 1.13 -4.12 7.90
C TYR A 172 1.28 -5.33 8.81
N ASP A 173 2.18 -6.23 8.45
CA ASP A 173 2.43 -7.48 9.17
C ASP A 173 1.19 -8.39 9.34
N PHE A 174 0.25 -8.31 8.39
CA PHE A 174 -0.99 -9.10 8.37
C PHE A 174 -0.73 -10.59 8.58
N GLY A 175 -1.52 -11.21 9.45
CA GLY A 175 -1.43 -12.63 9.76
C GLY A 175 -0.29 -13.01 10.72
N SER A 176 0.49 -12.04 11.21
CA SER A 176 1.41 -12.27 12.34
C SER A 176 0.67 -12.41 13.67
N PRO A 177 1.25 -13.08 14.66
CA PRO A 177 0.67 -13.12 16.01
C PRO A 177 0.45 -11.72 16.60
N TRP A 178 1.31 -10.76 16.29
CA TRP A 178 1.19 -9.39 16.74
C TRP A 178 -0.02 -8.67 16.14
N TRP A 179 -0.21 -8.83 14.81
CA TRP A 179 -1.35 -8.23 14.11
C TRP A 179 -2.67 -8.81 14.59
N ILE A 180 -2.72 -10.14 14.77
CA ILE A 180 -3.92 -10.84 15.28
C ILE A 180 -4.21 -10.46 16.73
N ALA A 181 -3.18 -10.36 17.59
CA ALA A 181 -3.35 -9.90 18.95
C ALA A 181 -3.95 -8.48 19.03
N GLY A 182 -3.63 -7.62 18.06
CA GLY A 182 -4.22 -6.29 17.97
C GLY A 182 -5.72 -6.29 17.64
N LEU A 183 -6.20 -7.27 16.87
CA LEU A 183 -7.65 -7.49 16.65
C LEU A 183 -8.37 -7.94 17.93
N LEU A 184 -7.66 -8.58 18.84
CA LEU A 184 -8.21 -9.10 20.10
C LEU A 184 -7.93 -8.16 21.30
N ASP A 185 -7.28 -7.05 21.08
CA ASP A 185 -7.01 -6.03 22.10
C ASP A 185 -8.14 -5.00 22.14
N ALA A 186 -8.85 -4.92 23.25
CA ALA A 186 -9.99 -4.02 23.47
C ALA A 186 -9.66 -2.52 23.26
N LYS A 187 -8.39 -2.12 23.39
CA LYS A 187 -7.93 -0.74 23.15
C LYS A 187 -7.53 -0.49 21.68
N ARG A 188 -7.15 -1.54 20.97
CA ARG A 188 -6.61 -1.43 19.61
C ARG A 188 -7.64 -1.71 18.53
N ILE A 189 -8.57 -2.63 18.76
CA ILE A 189 -9.54 -3.09 17.75
C ILE A 189 -10.36 -1.96 17.12
N ASP A 190 -10.67 -0.92 17.90
CA ASP A 190 -11.49 0.23 17.49
C ASP A 190 -10.63 1.47 17.10
N THR A 191 -9.39 1.23 16.71
CA THR A 191 -8.51 2.26 16.17
C THR A 191 -8.53 2.25 14.64
N PRO A 192 -8.03 3.32 13.97
CA PRO A 192 -7.90 3.36 12.51
C PRO A 192 -7.03 2.24 11.92
N ASP A 193 -6.13 1.64 12.71
CA ASP A 193 -5.33 0.50 12.28
C ASP A 193 -6.13 -0.80 12.14
N TYR A 194 -7.33 -0.86 12.74
CA TYR A 194 -8.22 -2.02 12.66
C TYR A 194 -9.61 -1.61 12.18
N PHE A 195 -10.63 -1.71 13.04
CA PHE A 195 -12.02 -1.47 12.62
C PHE A 195 -12.55 -0.06 12.87
N GLY A 196 -11.79 0.84 13.54
CA GLY A 196 -12.28 2.12 14.02
C GLY A 196 -12.91 3.03 12.94
N ASN A 197 -12.40 2.98 11.72
CA ASN A 197 -12.91 3.75 10.58
C ASN A 197 -13.83 2.95 9.65
N THR A 198 -14.24 1.74 10.05
CA THR A 198 -15.11 0.86 9.26
C THR A 198 -16.56 0.94 9.74
N ALA A 199 -17.49 0.36 8.98
CA ALA A 199 -18.87 0.17 9.42
C ALA A 199 -19.00 -0.72 10.67
N HIS A 200 -17.98 -1.54 10.97
CA HIS A 200 -17.94 -2.46 12.10
C HIS A 200 -17.32 -1.85 13.36
N GLY A 201 -16.69 -0.68 13.27
CA GLY A 201 -16.22 0.09 14.42
C GLY A 201 -17.36 0.74 15.21
N THR A 202 -17.09 1.18 16.44
CA THR A 202 -18.12 1.79 17.31
C THR A 202 -18.84 2.97 16.65
N SER A 203 -18.11 3.82 15.92
CA SER A 203 -18.68 4.96 15.20
C SER A 203 -19.55 4.51 14.02
N GLY A 204 -19.12 3.50 13.27
CA GLY A 204 -19.86 2.96 12.14
C GLY A 204 -21.17 2.27 12.57
N ILE A 205 -21.13 1.50 13.66
CA ILE A 205 -22.32 0.86 14.25
C ILE A 205 -23.35 1.91 14.63
N LYS A 206 -22.94 2.98 15.34
CA LYS A 206 -23.83 4.09 15.70
C LYS A 206 -24.43 4.76 14.48
N ALA A 207 -23.63 5.04 13.46
CA ALA A 207 -24.10 5.67 12.23
C ALA A 207 -25.14 4.80 11.49
N ARG A 208 -24.95 3.48 11.45
CA ARG A 208 -25.90 2.53 10.85
C ARG A 208 -27.22 2.48 11.64
N ALA A 209 -27.15 2.44 12.97
CA ALA A 209 -28.35 2.46 13.82
C ALA A 209 -29.14 3.76 13.67
N GLU A 210 -28.47 4.91 13.58
CA GLU A 210 -29.12 6.20 13.31
C GLU A 210 -29.77 6.26 11.92
N ALA A 211 -29.12 5.71 10.91
CA ALA A 211 -29.65 5.64 9.56
C ALA A 211 -30.92 4.74 9.48
N ALA A 212 -30.88 3.55 10.08
CA ALA A 212 -32.03 2.65 10.18
C ALA A 212 -33.22 3.33 10.88
N LYS A 213 -32.96 4.00 12.02
CA LYS A 213 -33.99 4.75 12.75
C LYS A 213 -34.63 5.86 11.89
N LYS A 214 -33.83 6.57 11.08
CA LYS A 214 -34.35 7.60 10.14
C LYS A 214 -35.19 6.99 9.01
N ALA A 215 -34.83 5.78 8.56
CA ALA A 215 -35.57 5.04 7.54
C ALA A 215 -36.85 4.36 8.07
N GLY A 216 -37.04 4.29 9.38
CA GLY A 216 -38.13 3.57 10.03
C GLY A 216 -37.93 2.06 10.01
N GLU A 217 -36.69 1.63 9.90
CA GLU A 217 -36.23 0.23 9.91
C GLU A 217 -35.72 -0.18 11.29
N ASP A 218 -35.72 -1.48 11.57
CA ASP A 218 -35.11 -2.01 12.77
C ASP A 218 -33.58 -1.73 12.75
N ALA A 219 -33.04 -1.41 13.93
CA ALA A 219 -31.58 -1.25 14.05
C ALA A 219 -30.89 -2.58 13.67
N PRO A 220 -29.78 -2.53 12.90
CA PRO A 220 -28.99 -3.71 12.64
C PRO A 220 -28.52 -4.33 13.95
N SER A 221 -28.34 -5.65 13.99
CA SER A 221 -27.87 -6.35 15.20
C SER A 221 -26.58 -5.69 15.71
N ASP A 222 -26.49 -5.50 17.02
CA ASP A 222 -25.29 -5.00 17.70
C ASP A 222 -24.13 -6.03 17.74
N GLU A 223 -24.32 -7.19 17.12
CA GLU A 223 -23.33 -8.25 17.03
C GLU A 223 -22.15 -7.79 16.17
N SER A 224 -21.12 -7.31 16.85
CA SER A 224 -19.88 -6.83 16.26
C SER A 224 -18.69 -7.39 17.00
N MET A 225 -17.69 -7.85 16.26
CA MET A 225 -16.41 -8.28 16.85
C MET A 225 -15.80 -7.19 17.75
N VAL A 226 -15.94 -5.91 17.37
CA VAL A 226 -15.43 -4.77 18.15
C VAL A 226 -16.09 -4.70 19.53
N LEU A 227 -17.41 -4.82 19.59
CA LEU A 227 -18.14 -4.79 20.85
C LEU A 227 -17.84 -6.02 21.69
N TRP A 228 -17.83 -7.19 21.07
CA TRP A 228 -17.52 -8.45 21.76
C TRP A 228 -16.11 -8.44 22.37
N VAL A 229 -15.08 -7.99 21.65
CA VAL A 229 -13.71 -7.87 22.15
C VAL A 229 -13.61 -6.85 23.29
N LYS A 230 -14.29 -5.71 23.17
CA LYS A 230 -14.33 -4.69 24.24
C LYS A 230 -14.98 -5.22 25.53
N GLU A 231 -16.00 -6.05 25.40
CA GLU A 231 -16.70 -6.63 26.56
C GLU A 231 -15.88 -7.77 27.20
N ASN A 232 -15.37 -8.69 26.38
CA ASN A 232 -14.77 -9.94 26.89
C ASN A 232 -13.27 -9.84 27.15
N TYR A 233 -12.53 -9.02 26.39
CA TYR A 233 -11.08 -8.89 26.49
C TYR A 233 -10.60 -7.55 27.08
N SER A 234 -11.51 -6.74 27.63
CA SER A 234 -11.12 -5.57 28.41
C SER A 234 -10.40 -5.99 29.71
N THR A 235 -9.26 -5.36 29.95
CA THR A 235 -8.49 -5.54 31.20
C THR A 235 -8.79 -4.47 32.24
N GLU A 236 -9.72 -3.55 31.97
CA GLU A 236 -10.09 -2.47 32.89
C GLU A 236 -10.87 -3.04 34.10
N GLY A 237 -10.47 -2.62 35.28
CA GLY A 237 -11.11 -3.08 36.55
C GLY A 237 -10.81 -4.53 36.92
N LYS A 238 -10.05 -5.29 36.14
CA LYS A 238 -9.75 -6.71 36.40
C LYS A 238 -8.54 -6.90 37.31
N THR A 239 -8.53 -7.98 38.04
CA THR A 239 -7.41 -8.40 38.90
C THR A 239 -6.19 -8.81 38.05
N PRO A 240 -4.98 -8.86 38.61
CA PRO A 240 -3.78 -9.32 37.88
C PRO A 240 -3.91 -10.75 37.33
N ALA A 241 -4.65 -11.64 38.04
CA ALA A 241 -4.87 -13.00 37.58
C ALA A 241 -5.78 -13.05 36.34
N GLU A 242 -6.91 -12.32 36.37
CA GLU A 242 -7.83 -12.20 35.22
C GLU A 242 -7.19 -11.55 34.01
N LYS A 243 -6.35 -10.52 34.21
CA LYS A 243 -5.57 -9.90 33.12
C LYS A 243 -4.66 -10.92 32.46
N LYS A 244 -3.93 -11.67 33.26
CA LYS A 244 -3.04 -12.71 32.77
C LYS A 244 -3.78 -13.79 31.99
N GLU A 245 -4.96 -14.21 32.44
CA GLU A 245 -5.79 -15.19 31.74
C GLU A 245 -6.20 -14.69 30.36
N ILE A 246 -6.65 -13.43 30.24
CA ILE A 246 -6.99 -12.79 28.99
C ILE A 246 -5.76 -12.71 28.06
N GLU A 247 -4.62 -12.26 28.56
CA GLU A 247 -3.38 -12.15 27.79
C GLU A 247 -2.89 -13.51 27.28
N ASP A 248 -2.96 -14.55 28.12
CA ASP A 248 -2.60 -15.92 27.76
C ASP A 248 -3.55 -16.49 26.69
N GLU A 249 -4.85 -16.19 26.78
CA GLU A 249 -5.85 -16.60 25.78
C GLU A 249 -5.64 -15.89 24.43
N ILE A 250 -5.48 -14.56 24.44
CA ILE A 250 -5.17 -13.77 23.23
C ILE A 250 -3.90 -14.30 22.56
N ARG A 251 -2.87 -14.59 23.36
CA ARG A 251 -1.61 -15.16 22.86
C ARG A 251 -1.83 -16.52 22.20
N ALA A 252 -2.63 -17.39 22.80
CA ALA A 252 -2.92 -18.71 22.27
C ALA A 252 -3.70 -18.64 20.94
N VAL A 253 -4.77 -17.84 20.90
CA VAL A 253 -5.58 -17.62 19.68
C VAL A 253 -4.74 -17.01 18.57
N SER A 254 -3.92 -15.99 18.89
CA SER A 254 -3.04 -15.35 17.91
C SER A 254 -2.02 -16.33 17.33
N ALA A 255 -1.45 -17.20 18.16
CA ALA A 255 -0.53 -18.25 17.70
C ALA A 255 -1.25 -19.29 16.81
N ALA A 256 -2.49 -19.66 17.15
CA ALA A 256 -3.26 -20.61 16.35
C ALA A 256 -3.61 -20.06 14.97
N LEU A 257 -4.12 -18.83 14.89
CA LEU A 257 -4.46 -18.18 13.60
C LEU A 257 -3.22 -17.87 12.76
N ALA A 258 -2.11 -17.47 13.38
CA ALA A 258 -0.85 -17.30 12.65
C ALA A 258 -0.30 -18.64 12.12
N ALA A 259 -0.53 -19.74 12.83
CA ALA A 259 -0.22 -21.08 12.32
C ALA A 259 -1.12 -21.49 11.15
N GLU A 260 -2.42 -21.13 11.15
CA GLU A 260 -3.32 -21.30 10.00
C GLU A 260 -2.83 -20.48 8.78
N ALA A 261 -2.38 -19.26 9.01
CA ALA A 261 -1.81 -18.42 7.95
C ALA A 261 -0.57 -19.05 7.31
N GLY A 262 0.25 -19.77 8.08
CA GLY A 262 1.42 -20.49 7.56
C GLY A 262 2.47 -19.57 6.95
N ILE A 263 2.60 -18.33 7.45
CA ILE A 263 3.57 -17.36 6.95
C ILE A 263 4.89 -17.58 7.70
N GLU A 264 5.85 -18.23 7.02
CA GLU A 264 7.20 -18.41 7.56
C GLU A 264 7.82 -17.04 7.89
N GLY A 265 8.61 -16.98 8.94
CA GLY A 265 9.25 -15.77 9.40
C GLY A 265 8.39 -14.89 10.33
N ARG A 266 7.10 -14.67 10.06
CA ARG A 266 6.22 -13.90 10.97
C ARG A 266 5.96 -14.63 12.27
N MET A 267 5.74 -15.92 12.18
CA MET A 267 5.62 -16.81 13.34
C MET A 267 6.94 -16.90 14.10
N LEU A 268 8.07 -17.04 13.41
CA LEU A 268 9.41 -17.15 14.01
C LEU A 268 9.81 -15.91 14.81
N VAL A 269 9.53 -14.70 14.31
CA VAL A 269 9.87 -13.46 15.04
C VAL A 269 9.11 -13.34 16.35
N ALA A 270 7.83 -13.68 16.37
CA ALA A 270 7.00 -13.57 17.56
C ALA A 270 7.23 -14.71 18.58
N THR A 271 7.77 -15.85 18.15
CA THR A 271 7.90 -17.06 18.95
C THR A 271 9.34 -17.60 19.02
N LYS A 272 10.33 -16.85 18.56
CA LYS A 272 11.74 -17.27 18.49
C LYS A 272 12.32 -17.80 19.79
N ASP A 273 11.83 -17.28 20.92
CA ASP A 273 12.27 -17.66 22.28
C ASP A 273 11.42 -18.79 22.88
N LEU A 274 10.42 -19.32 22.14
CA LEU A 274 9.61 -20.44 22.60
C LEU A 274 10.16 -21.77 22.06
N PRO A 275 10.41 -22.77 22.91
CA PRO A 275 10.68 -24.14 22.47
C PRO A 275 9.52 -24.68 21.60
N ALA A 276 9.85 -25.52 20.61
CA ALA A 276 8.89 -26.02 19.62
C ALA A 276 7.70 -26.77 20.26
N ASP A 277 7.93 -27.52 21.36
CA ASP A 277 6.90 -28.21 22.12
C ASP A 277 5.93 -27.21 22.81
N LYS A 278 6.45 -26.12 23.35
CA LYS A 278 5.66 -25.05 23.96
C LYS A 278 4.82 -24.30 22.91
N LEU A 279 5.42 -24.03 21.74
CA LEU A 279 4.68 -23.42 20.63
C LEU A 279 3.54 -24.33 20.16
N LYS A 280 3.80 -25.62 19.99
CA LYS A 280 2.77 -26.61 19.61
C LYS A 280 1.63 -26.67 20.64
N ALA A 281 1.95 -26.65 21.92
CA ALA A 281 0.96 -26.61 22.99
C ALA A 281 0.12 -25.33 22.95
N LEU A 282 0.76 -24.17 22.75
CA LEU A 282 0.10 -22.86 22.63
C LEU A 282 -0.87 -22.82 21.45
N VAL A 283 -0.44 -23.31 20.28
CA VAL A 283 -1.29 -23.40 19.08
C VAL A 283 -2.47 -24.34 19.32
N ALA A 284 -2.26 -25.49 19.99
CA ALA A 284 -3.35 -26.40 20.33
C ALA A 284 -4.37 -25.76 21.28
N GLN A 285 -3.91 -25.04 22.32
CA GLN A 285 -4.76 -24.29 23.22
C GLN A 285 -5.60 -23.24 22.47
N GLY A 286 -4.98 -22.46 21.58
CA GLY A 286 -5.70 -21.45 20.78
C GLY A 286 -6.75 -22.05 19.85
N ARG A 287 -6.49 -23.24 19.27
CA ARG A 287 -7.48 -23.96 18.46
C ARG A 287 -8.70 -24.40 19.25
N GLU A 288 -8.53 -24.78 20.52
CA GLU A 288 -9.68 -25.11 21.36
C GLU A 288 -10.53 -23.87 21.67
N VAL A 289 -9.90 -22.72 21.94
CA VAL A 289 -10.64 -21.44 22.10
C VAL A 289 -11.38 -21.06 20.82
N LEU A 290 -10.78 -21.24 19.64
CA LEU A 290 -11.41 -20.96 18.34
C LEU A 290 -12.62 -21.86 18.07
N LYS A 291 -12.70 -23.05 18.64
CA LYS A 291 -13.84 -23.99 18.52
C LYS A 291 -14.89 -23.80 19.59
N ASP A 292 -14.65 -22.98 20.59
CA ASP A 292 -15.60 -22.74 21.68
C ASP A 292 -16.78 -21.88 21.14
N GLU A 293 -17.97 -22.46 21.12
CA GLU A 293 -19.22 -21.81 20.68
C GLU A 293 -19.63 -20.65 21.61
N GLY A 294 -19.21 -20.66 22.86
CA GLY A 294 -19.39 -19.55 23.80
C GLY A 294 -18.42 -18.37 23.53
N LYS A 295 -17.47 -18.55 22.61
CA LYS A 295 -16.45 -17.55 22.25
C LYS A 295 -16.41 -17.33 20.74
N CYS A 296 -15.38 -17.84 20.06
CA CYS A 296 -15.14 -17.55 18.65
C CYS A 296 -16.12 -18.27 17.72
N ALA A 297 -16.41 -19.56 17.98
CA ALA A 297 -17.27 -20.37 17.13
C ALA A 297 -18.76 -19.99 17.19
N GLY A 298 -19.18 -19.15 18.13
CA GLY A 298 -20.50 -18.54 18.15
C GLY A 298 -20.78 -17.62 16.96
N CYS A 299 -19.72 -17.03 16.36
CA CYS A 299 -19.83 -16.14 15.20
C CYS A 299 -19.01 -16.64 14.00
N HIS A 300 -17.86 -17.27 14.26
CA HIS A 300 -16.91 -17.73 13.23
C HIS A 300 -16.97 -19.24 13.06
N LYS A 301 -16.87 -19.72 11.84
CA LYS A 301 -16.55 -21.12 11.57
C LYS A 301 -15.07 -21.39 11.75
N PHE A 302 -14.70 -22.49 12.43
CA PHE A 302 -13.32 -22.94 12.53
C PHE A 302 -13.21 -24.45 12.67
N GLY A 303 -12.46 -25.10 11.77
CA GLY A 303 -12.19 -26.55 11.85
C GLY A 303 -13.45 -27.42 11.84
N GLY A 304 -14.51 -26.97 11.18
CA GLY A 304 -15.80 -27.67 11.10
C GLY A 304 -16.80 -27.33 12.21
N VAL A 305 -16.45 -26.49 13.18
CA VAL A 305 -17.33 -25.98 14.25
C VAL A 305 -17.80 -24.57 13.90
N GLY A 306 -19.02 -24.20 14.28
CA GLY A 306 -19.65 -22.91 13.97
C GLY A 306 -20.28 -22.86 12.59
N ASP A 307 -21.07 -21.81 12.34
CA ASP A 307 -21.83 -21.61 11.10
C ASP A 307 -21.17 -20.57 10.16
N LEU A 308 -21.62 -20.56 8.91
CA LEU A 308 -21.22 -19.57 7.89
C LEU A 308 -22.22 -18.40 7.86
N GLY A 309 -21.76 -17.24 7.39
CA GLY A 309 -22.62 -16.11 7.05
C GLY A 309 -22.69 -14.99 8.08
N VAL A 310 -22.32 -15.23 9.35
CA VAL A 310 -22.28 -14.19 10.40
C VAL A 310 -20.92 -13.48 10.37
N ALA A 311 -19.85 -14.26 10.32
CA ALA A 311 -18.45 -13.75 10.30
C ALA A 311 -17.59 -14.66 9.43
N PRO A 312 -16.38 -14.22 9.03
CA PRO A 312 -15.50 -15.03 8.18
C PRO A 312 -15.15 -16.40 8.80
N ASP A 313 -15.14 -17.46 7.95
CA ASP A 313 -14.55 -18.75 8.27
C ASP A 313 -13.04 -18.58 8.53
N LEU A 314 -12.61 -18.89 9.74
CA LEU A 314 -11.21 -18.77 10.17
C LEU A 314 -10.39 -20.02 9.83
N THR A 315 -11.00 -21.07 9.25
CA THR A 315 -10.29 -22.28 8.80
C THR A 315 -9.33 -21.92 7.67
N GLY A 316 -8.03 -22.08 7.88
CA GLY A 316 -6.98 -21.65 6.96
C GLY A 316 -6.82 -20.13 6.86
N TYR A 317 -7.27 -19.38 7.84
CA TYR A 317 -7.17 -17.92 7.93
C TYR A 317 -5.79 -17.41 7.50
N GLY A 318 -5.74 -16.42 6.62
CA GLY A 318 -4.51 -15.82 6.14
C GLY A 318 -3.64 -16.71 5.26
N SER A 319 -4.03 -17.99 5.01
CA SER A 319 -3.34 -18.82 4.03
C SER A 319 -3.46 -18.23 2.62
N LYS A 320 -2.57 -18.62 1.72
CA LYS A 320 -2.61 -18.15 0.33
C LYS A 320 -3.97 -18.40 -0.31
N LYS A 321 -4.53 -19.58 -0.12
CA LYS A 321 -5.86 -19.96 -0.63
C LYS A 321 -6.96 -19.07 -0.05
N TRP A 322 -6.96 -18.91 1.27
CA TRP A 322 -7.97 -18.10 1.97
C TRP A 322 -7.95 -16.63 1.48
N LEU A 323 -6.77 -16.04 1.32
CA LEU A 323 -6.62 -14.68 0.81
C LEU A 323 -7.03 -14.53 -0.66
N LEU A 324 -6.69 -15.52 -1.50
CA LEU A 324 -7.13 -15.54 -2.89
C LEU A 324 -8.67 -15.54 -2.98
N GLU A 325 -9.34 -16.37 -2.17
CA GLU A 325 -10.80 -16.46 -2.11
C GLU A 325 -11.42 -15.15 -1.58
N LEU A 326 -10.90 -14.62 -0.47
CA LEU A 326 -11.38 -13.38 0.14
C LEU A 326 -11.29 -12.18 -0.83
N ILE A 327 -10.13 -11.96 -1.44
CA ILE A 327 -9.93 -10.82 -2.35
C ILE A 327 -10.73 -11.01 -3.64
N SER A 328 -10.89 -12.24 -4.10
CA SER A 328 -11.73 -12.51 -5.28
C SER A 328 -13.19 -12.14 -5.04
N ASN A 329 -13.75 -12.55 -3.90
CA ASN A 329 -15.15 -12.26 -3.57
C ASN A 329 -15.35 -12.16 -2.03
N PRO A 330 -15.16 -11.00 -1.44
CA PRO A 330 -15.33 -10.80 0.01
C PRO A 330 -16.79 -11.02 0.47
N ALA A 331 -17.78 -10.85 -0.39
CA ALA A 331 -19.19 -11.12 -0.10
C ALA A 331 -19.61 -12.60 -0.27
N HIS A 332 -18.64 -13.51 -0.44
CA HIS A 332 -18.94 -14.94 -0.42
C HIS A 332 -19.31 -15.36 1.02
N GLU A 333 -20.25 -16.33 1.17
CA GLU A 333 -20.75 -16.82 2.48
C GLU A 333 -19.63 -17.28 3.45
N ARG A 334 -18.52 -17.77 2.90
CA ARG A 334 -17.32 -18.16 3.66
C ARG A 334 -16.56 -16.99 4.26
N HIS A 335 -16.81 -15.78 3.79
CA HIS A 335 -16.12 -14.57 4.23
C HIS A 335 -17.09 -13.63 4.93
N TYR A 336 -17.37 -12.46 4.38
CA TYR A 336 -18.19 -11.46 5.05
C TYR A 336 -19.69 -11.56 4.69
N ALA A 337 -20.05 -12.33 3.64
CA ALA A 337 -21.43 -12.44 3.16
C ALA A 337 -22.09 -11.05 3.03
N ASP A 338 -23.28 -10.90 3.62
CA ASP A 338 -24.03 -9.62 3.66
C ASP A 338 -23.41 -8.58 4.62
N GLN A 339 -22.44 -8.98 5.45
CA GLN A 339 -21.70 -8.09 6.33
C GLN A 339 -20.52 -7.39 5.61
N ASN A 340 -20.30 -7.69 4.33
CA ASN A 340 -19.26 -6.99 3.57
C ASN A 340 -19.63 -5.51 3.41
N ASP A 341 -18.89 -4.62 4.07
CA ASP A 341 -19.15 -3.18 4.06
C ASP A 341 -18.94 -2.59 2.65
N ARG A 342 -17.71 -2.56 2.17
CA ARG A 342 -17.36 -1.86 0.92
C ARG A 342 -16.23 -2.49 0.13
N MET A 343 -15.63 -3.59 0.61
CA MET A 343 -14.56 -4.23 -0.13
C MET A 343 -15.09 -4.78 -1.45
N PRO A 344 -14.58 -4.33 -2.62
CA PRO A 344 -15.08 -4.82 -3.90
C PRO A 344 -14.63 -6.26 -4.16
N ALA A 345 -15.40 -6.98 -4.96
CA ALA A 345 -14.98 -8.27 -5.48
C ALA A 345 -14.03 -8.05 -6.67
N PHE A 346 -12.78 -8.45 -6.53
CA PHE A 346 -11.75 -8.19 -7.54
C PHE A 346 -11.70 -9.25 -8.65
N ALA A 347 -12.16 -10.48 -8.38
CA ALA A 347 -12.04 -11.59 -9.33
C ALA A 347 -13.15 -12.64 -9.17
N LYS A 348 -14.42 -12.21 -9.00
CA LYS A 348 -15.55 -13.13 -8.79
C LYS A 348 -16.15 -13.70 -10.07
N ASP A 349 -15.91 -13.05 -11.22
CA ASP A 349 -16.51 -13.46 -12.51
C ASP A 349 -15.71 -14.63 -13.10
N ALA A 350 -16.43 -15.58 -13.67
CA ALA A 350 -15.84 -16.73 -14.34
C ALA A 350 -15.05 -16.34 -15.60
N ASP A 351 -15.45 -15.25 -16.30
CA ASP A 351 -14.66 -14.66 -17.38
C ASP A 351 -13.65 -13.67 -16.79
N PRO A 352 -12.34 -13.95 -16.86
CA PRO A 352 -11.31 -13.08 -16.32
C PRO A 352 -11.31 -11.64 -16.85
N LYS A 353 -11.91 -11.41 -18.04
CA LYS A 353 -12.00 -10.08 -18.66
C LYS A 353 -12.92 -9.14 -17.90
N ASN A 354 -13.86 -9.67 -17.14
CA ASN A 354 -14.81 -8.91 -16.33
C ASN A 354 -14.25 -8.58 -14.93
N ASN A 355 -13.10 -9.13 -14.58
CA ASN A 355 -12.48 -8.98 -13.28
C ASN A 355 -11.55 -7.75 -13.22
N GLN A 356 -11.44 -7.14 -12.04
CA GLN A 356 -10.54 -6.01 -11.80
C GLN A 356 -9.08 -6.43 -11.67
N LEU A 357 -8.84 -7.69 -11.30
CA LEU A 357 -7.53 -8.32 -11.20
C LEU A 357 -7.54 -9.63 -11.99
N SER A 358 -6.50 -9.84 -12.78
CA SER A 358 -6.22 -11.14 -13.37
C SER A 358 -5.77 -12.15 -12.31
N PRO A 359 -5.86 -13.46 -12.56
CA PRO A 359 -5.35 -14.47 -11.63
C PRO A 359 -3.89 -14.26 -11.25
N GLN A 360 -3.05 -13.80 -12.18
CA GLN A 360 -1.64 -13.51 -11.92
C GLN A 360 -1.46 -12.29 -11.00
N GLU A 361 -2.19 -11.21 -11.22
CA GLU A 361 -2.13 -10.01 -10.36
C GLU A 361 -2.63 -10.31 -8.95
N LEU A 362 -3.68 -11.11 -8.84
CA LEU A 362 -4.20 -11.57 -7.56
C LEU A 362 -3.16 -12.41 -6.80
N ASP A 363 -2.49 -13.34 -7.48
CA ASP A 363 -1.41 -14.15 -6.90
C ASP A 363 -0.23 -13.28 -6.44
N LEU A 364 0.15 -12.28 -7.22
CA LEU A 364 1.23 -11.34 -6.90
C LEU A 364 0.92 -10.50 -5.65
N ILE A 365 -0.30 -9.97 -5.52
CA ILE A 365 -0.74 -9.21 -4.34
C ILE A 365 -0.73 -10.11 -3.11
N VAL A 366 -1.31 -11.30 -3.20
CA VAL A 366 -1.39 -12.24 -2.08
C VAL A 366 0.00 -12.68 -1.64
N SER A 367 0.87 -13.06 -2.57
CA SER A 367 2.25 -13.44 -2.26
C SER A 367 3.02 -12.27 -1.62
N TRP A 368 2.79 -11.03 -2.08
CA TRP A 368 3.39 -9.84 -1.48
C TRP A 368 2.89 -9.58 -0.06
N LEU A 369 1.58 -9.62 0.18
CA LEU A 369 0.99 -9.46 1.52
C LEU A 369 1.51 -10.51 2.51
N ARG A 370 1.79 -11.72 2.03
CA ARG A 370 2.35 -12.83 2.82
C ARG A 370 3.87 -12.76 2.96
N GLY A 371 4.57 -11.87 2.24
CA GLY A 371 6.03 -11.82 2.22
C GLY A 371 6.68 -12.99 1.49
N GLU A 372 5.94 -13.64 0.60
CA GLU A 372 6.38 -14.80 -0.19
C GLU A 372 7.00 -14.36 -1.51
N TRP A 373 8.30 -14.15 -1.52
CA TRP A 373 9.10 -13.87 -2.72
C TRP A 373 10.50 -14.44 -2.55
N TYR A 374 11.20 -14.57 -3.68
CA TYR A 374 12.59 -15.00 -3.67
C TYR A 374 13.44 -14.06 -2.80
N ARG A 375 14.20 -14.66 -1.89
CA ARG A 375 15.23 -13.98 -1.07
C ARG A 375 16.55 -14.64 -1.37
N PRO A 376 17.57 -13.90 -1.88
CA PRO A 376 18.90 -14.43 -1.94
C PRO A 376 19.33 -14.82 -0.53
N GLU A 377 19.97 -15.95 -0.36
CA GLU A 377 20.58 -16.33 0.91
C GLU A 377 21.65 -15.30 1.24
N GLU A 378 21.59 -14.73 2.46
CA GLU A 378 22.59 -13.81 2.98
C GLU A 378 23.93 -14.51 3.22
#